data_b4f0ebf11f87604ff590e610f702b831
#
_entry.id   b4f0ebf11f87604ff590e610f702b831
#
_cell.length_a   1.000
_cell.length_b   1.000
_cell.length_c   1.000
_cell.angle_alpha   90.00
_cell.angle_beta   90.00
_cell.angle_gamma   90.00
#
_symmetry.space_group_name_H-M   'P 1'
#
loop_
_entity.id
_entity.type
_entity.pdbx_description
1 polymer ?
#
loop_
_entity_poly.entity_id
_entity_poly.type
_entity_poly.pdbx_seq_one_letter_code
_entity_poly.pdbx_strand_id
1 'polypeptide(L)'
;MKKNRKVILAVISAACIALTACSKDTADTSASETAETATSETASAVEYDLGLDDDGYFRDVTASKYIKMPKDYKKYTVSKDVYAVTDEEIQSELDYFQSNYKLTTEVTDRAAQEGDVVNIDYEGTVDGVAFTGGTTEDYDLELGSNTFIDGFEEQIVGHNTGDSFDVTVTFPDGYSSTTDRTTGEQTIELANKEAVFHVTLNKISQYSMTDADVAGIMSGYKLQDGTAVTTVALLREYVEKNLRMNKIQNEIEQYFIDNVKLKKDTTDLVNLSLETNLKYVENEATAYNMDLETFVQTYSNYKTSEEYSESLRSQTEENVLLSLVAQYLAEEQDYKPSVDEVKAYIGSNYDNAVDTYGAGPLAQECMYNKIMGNYCIDVYERSAAAE
;
A
#
# COMPACT_ATOMS: atom_id res chain seq x y z
N MET A 1 3.84 -20.74 20.07
CA MET A 1 4.31 -19.88 18.97
C MET A 1 3.06 -19.26 18.35
N LYS A 2 2.72 -18.00 18.73
CA LYS A 2 1.62 -17.24 18.12
C LYS A 2 2.09 -16.80 16.73
N LYS A 3 1.49 -17.33 15.68
CA LYS A 3 1.69 -16.83 14.32
C LYS A 3 1.09 -15.42 14.27
N ASN A 4 1.90 -14.41 14.02
CA ASN A 4 1.44 -13.09 13.63
C ASN A 4 0.75 -13.23 12.27
N ARG A 5 -0.55 -13.46 12.28
CA ARG A 5 -1.39 -13.29 11.10
C ARG A 5 -1.72 -11.80 11.04
N LYS A 6 -1.12 -11.10 10.09
CA LYS A 6 -1.64 -9.80 9.66
C LYS A 6 -2.98 -10.12 8.97
N VAL A 7 -4.08 -9.86 9.64
CA VAL A 7 -5.40 -9.81 8.99
C VAL A 7 -5.35 -8.59 8.08
N ILE A 8 -5.15 -8.84 6.81
CA ILE A 8 -5.22 -7.79 5.79
C ILE A 8 -6.62 -7.89 5.23
N LEU A 9 -7.45 -6.90 5.50
CA LEU A 9 -8.66 -6.58 4.74
C LEU A 9 -8.25 -6.11 3.32
N ALA A 10 -7.44 -6.91 2.63
CA ALA A 10 -6.56 -6.44 1.56
C ALA A 10 -7.18 -6.57 0.17
N VAL A 11 -8.49 -6.82 0.03
CA VAL A 11 -9.04 -6.98 -1.31
C VAL A 11 -9.86 -5.77 -1.75
N ILE A 12 -10.44 -5.02 -0.82
CA ILE A 12 -11.13 -3.76 -1.16
C ILE A 12 -10.23 -2.55 -0.91
N SER A 13 -9.38 -2.57 0.13
CA SER A 13 -8.47 -1.47 0.45
C SER A 13 -7.27 -1.33 -0.50
N ALA A 14 -6.83 -2.41 -1.19
CA ALA A 14 -5.76 -2.32 -2.19
C ALA A 14 -6.18 -1.50 -3.42
N ALA A 15 -7.48 -1.52 -3.78
CA ALA A 15 -8.00 -0.69 -4.87
C ALA A 15 -8.04 0.80 -4.51
N CYS A 16 -8.28 1.15 -3.24
CA CYS A 16 -8.34 2.55 -2.80
C CYS A 16 -6.96 3.18 -2.58
N ILE A 17 -5.93 2.41 -2.19
CA ILE A 17 -4.57 2.93 -2.02
C ILE A 17 -3.92 3.26 -3.38
N ALA A 18 -4.26 2.53 -4.45
CA ALA A 18 -3.78 2.84 -5.80
C ALA A 18 -4.43 4.10 -6.40
N LEU A 19 -5.59 4.53 -5.89
CA LEU A 19 -6.35 5.66 -6.42
C LEU A 19 -5.92 7.02 -5.86
N THR A 20 -5.19 7.07 -4.75
CA THR A 20 -4.67 8.33 -4.16
C THR A 20 -3.33 8.77 -4.74
N ALA A 21 -2.69 7.97 -5.60
CA ALA A 21 -1.37 8.31 -6.16
C ALA A 21 -1.42 9.03 -7.52
N CYS A 22 -2.59 9.24 -8.15
CA CYS A 22 -2.72 9.89 -9.45
C CYS A 22 -3.68 11.08 -9.44
N SER A 23 -3.31 12.18 -8.79
CA SER A 23 -3.84 13.49 -9.13
C SER A 23 -2.77 14.55 -8.96
N LYS A 24 -2.00 14.80 -10.00
CA LYS A 24 -1.40 16.10 -10.25
C LYS A 24 -1.67 16.48 -11.69
N ASP A 25 -2.62 17.38 -11.86
CA ASP A 25 -2.73 18.22 -13.03
C ASP A 25 -1.42 18.99 -13.23
N THR A 26 -0.79 18.80 -14.39
CA THR A 26 0.09 19.81 -14.96
C THR A 26 -0.33 20.03 -16.39
N ALA A 27 -0.78 21.24 -16.61
CA ALA A 27 -1.13 21.77 -17.91
C ALA A 27 0.11 21.91 -18.81
N ASP A 28 -0.15 21.62 -20.08
CA ASP A 28 0.35 22.25 -21.30
C ASP A 28 1.82 22.08 -21.68
N THR A 29 2.04 21.31 -22.73
CA THR A 29 2.59 21.82 -23.99
C THR A 29 2.48 20.78 -25.11
N SER A 30 2.00 21.25 -26.24
CA SER A 30 1.78 20.63 -27.54
C SER A 30 2.98 19.92 -28.15
N ALA A 31 2.78 18.71 -28.70
CA ALA A 31 3.34 18.32 -30.00
C ALA A 31 2.50 17.19 -30.58
N SER A 32 2.00 17.47 -31.79
CA SER A 32 1.33 16.59 -32.74
C SER A 32 2.27 15.47 -33.19
N GLU A 33 1.77 14.22 -33.20
CA GLU A 33 1.87 13.39 -34.41
C GLU A 33 1.00 12.12 -34.26
N THR A 34 0.34 11.83 -35.35
CA THR A 34 -0.55 10.73 -35.69
C THR A 34 -0.15 9.36 -35.19
N ALA A 35 -1.03 8.74 -34.42
CA ALA A 35 -1.07 7.29 -34.23
C ALA A 35 -2.46 6.79 -34.64
N GLU A 36 -2.45 5.78 -35.49
CA GLU A 36 -3.59 5.11 -36.09
C GLU A 36 -4.56 4.59 -35.03
N THR A 37 -5.83 4.78 -35.34
CA THR A 37 -6.99 4.28 -34.59
C THR A 37 -6.97 2.75 -34.55
N ALA A 38 -6.37 2.18 -33.50
CA ALA A 38 -6.74 0.86 -33.07
C ALA A 38 -8.08 0.99 -32.32
N THR A 39 -9.12 0.46 -32.90
CA THR A 39 -10.42 0.27 -32.26
C THR A 39 -10.19 -0.58 -31.01
N SER A 40 -10.15 0.07 -29.86
CA SER A 40 -10.28 -0.60 -28.57
C SER A 40 -11.68 -1.24 -28.56
N GLU A 41 -11.73 -2.57 -28.66
CA GLU A 41 -12.87 -3.30 -28.18
C GLU A 41 -13.04 -2.90 -26.73
N THR A 42 -14.15 -2.25 -26.41
CA THR A 42 -14.57 -1.97 -25.05
C THR A 42 -14.58 -3.29 -24.30
N ALA A 43 -13.62 -3.47 -23.40
CA ALA A 43 -13.66 -4.54 -22.43
C ALA A 43 -15.05 -4.43 -21.75
N SER A 44 -15.86 -5.47 -21.90
CA SER A 44 -17.14 -5.58 -21.22
C SER A 44 -16.89 -5.33 -19.74
N ALA A 45 -17.58 -4.34 -19.15
CA ALA A 45 -17.50 -4.08 -17.73
C ALA A 45 -17.74 -5.40 -17.00
N VAL A 46 -16.76 -5.83 -16.21
CA VAL A 46 -16.89 -7.07 -15.42
C VAL A 46 -17.92 -6.77 -14.34
N GLU A 47 -19.05 -7.46 -14.41
CA GLU A 47 -20.12 -7.30 -13.41
C GLU A 47 -19.65 -7.99 -12.11
N TYR A 48 -19.17 -7.21 -11.16
CA TYR A 48 -18.80 -7.67 -9.82
C TYR A 48 -20.05 -7.75 -8.94
N ASP A 49 -20.72 -8.90 -8.93
CA ASP A 49 -21.86 -9.14 -8.04
C ASP A 49 -21.41 -9.86 -6.77
N LEU A 50 -21.16 -9.11 -5.70
CA LEU A 50 -20.89 -9.65 -4.35
C LEU A 50 -22.18 -10.08 -3.60
N GLY A 51 -23.32 -10.14 -4.26
CA GLY A 51 -24.60 -10.39 -3.60
C GLY A 51 -25.05 -9.25 -2.70
N LEU A 52 -24.63 -8.04 -3.01
CA LEU A 52 -24.94 -6.84 -2.25
C LEU A 52 -26.09 -6.05 -2.90
N ASP A 53 -26.89 -5.37 -2.09
CA ASP A 53 -27.78 -4.31 -2.54
C ASP A 53 -27.02 -2.97 -2.68
N ASP A 54 -27.70 -1.93 -3.20
CA ASP A 54 -27.07 -0.62 -3.40
C ASP A 54 -26.69 0.09 -2.08
N ASP A 55 -27.24 -0.35 -0.96
CA ASP A 55 -26.92 0.14 0.38
C ASP A 55 -25.69 -0.60 1.00
N GLY A 56 -25.15 -1.59 0.29
CA GLY A 56 -24.00 -2.39 0.73
C GLY A 56 -24.33 -3.54 1.67
N TYR A 57 -25.60 -3.90 1.81
CA TYR A 57 -26.05 -5.04 2.60
C TYR A 57 -26.09 -6.31 1.73
N PHE A 58 -25.80 -7.46 2.31
CA PHE A 58 -26.07 -8.73 1.62
C PHE A 58 -27.54 -8.85 1.29
N ARG A 59 -27.87 -9.08 0.00
CA ARG A 59 -29.25 -9.17 -0.48
C ARG A 59 -30.03 -10.29 0.24
N ASP A 60 -31.24 -10.00 0.66
CA ASP A 60 -32.13 -10.93 1.38
C ASP A 60 -31.55 -11.50 2.69
N VAL A 61 -30.50 -10.87 3.21
CA VAL A 61 -29.85 -11.26 4.47
C VAL A 61 -30.25 -10.27 5.56
N THR A 62 -30.79 -10.81 6.66
CA THR A 62 -30.88 -10.13 7.95
C THR A 62 -29.77 -10.69 8.82
N ALA A 63 -28.78 -9.91 9.18
CA ALA A 63 -27.56 -10.41 9.83
C ALA A 63 -27.87 -11.16 11.13
N SER A 64 -28.84 -10.70 11.93
CA SER A 64 -29.27 -11.37 13.17
C SER A 64 -29.83 -12.79 12.98
N LYS A 65 -30.23 -13.18 11.77
CA LYS A 65 -30.63 -14.54 11.43
C LYS A 65 -29.46 -15.44 11.04
N TYR A 66 -28.34 -14.86 10.61
CA TYR A 66 -27.13 -15.56 10.15
C TYR A 66 -26.09 -15.73 11.25
N ILE A 67 -25.96 -14.73 12.11
CA ILE A 67 -24.95 -14.74 13.17
C ILE A 67 -25.60 -14.55 14.56
N LYS A 68 -24.85 -14.98 15.57
CA LYS A 68 -25.13 -14.69 16.97
C LYS A 68 -23.94 -13.96 17.57
N MET A 69 -24.15 -12.70 17.92
CA MET A 69 -23.15 -11.88 18.61
C MET A 69 -22.82 -12.42 20.00
N PRO A 70 -21.59 -12.23 20.48
CA PRO A 70 -21.22 -12.49 21.87
C PRO A 70 -22.10 -11.68 22.82
N LYS A 71 -22.42 -12.23 24.01
CA LYS A 71 -23.36 -11.56 24.93
C LYS A 71 -22.87 -10.22 25.48
N ASP A 72 -21.57 -10.06 25.55
CA ASP A 72 -20.83 -8.95 26.17
C ASP A 72 -20.25 -7.95 25.18
N TYR A 73 -20.51 -8.12 23.85
CA TYR A 73 -19.89 -7.27 22.84
C TYR A 73 -20.11 -5.76 23.09
N LYS A 74 -21.30 -5.36 23.60
CA LYS A 74 -21.61 -3.94 23.96
C LYS A 74 -20.79 -3.43 25.17
N LYS A 75 -20.11 -4.31 25.89
CA LYS A 75 -19.29 -3.99 27.07
C LYS A 75 -17.85 -4.43 26.91
N TYR A 76 -17.49 -4.90 25.72
CA TYR A 76 -16.13 -5.35 25.43
C TYR A 76 -15.13 -4.21 25.66
N THR A 77 -14.02 -4.54 26.29
CA THR A 77 -12.89 -3.65 26.55
C THR A 77 -11.60 -4.37 26.18
N VAL A 78 -10.58 -3.63 25.86
CA VAL A 78 -9.22 -4.13 25.57
C VAL A 78 -8.25 -3.61 26.63
N SER A 79 -7.21 -4.37 26.91
CA SER A 79 -6.16 -3.91 27.83
C SER A 79 -5.31 -2.81 27.20
N LYS A 80 -4.73 -1.93 28.03
CA LYS A 80 -3.87 -0.85 27.59
C LYS A 80 -2.71 -1.33 26.71
N ASP A 81 -2.14 -2.49 27.04
CA ASP A 81 -1.02 -3.07 26.30
C ASP A 81 -1.36 -3.36 24.83
N VAL A 82 -2.65 -3.59 24.52
CA VAL A 82 -3.11 -3.83 23.14
C VAL A 82 -2.99 -2.58 22.30
N TYR A 83 -3.38 -1.42 22.83
CA TYR A 83 -3.44 -0.17 22.10
C TYR A 83 -2.31 0.83 22.42
N ALA A 84 -1.35 0.40 23.25
CA ALA A 84 -0.15 1.20 23.49
C ALA A 84 0.64 1.38 22.19
N VAL A 85 1.05 2.61 21.92
CA VAL A 85 1.88 2.98 20.77
C VAL A 85 3.20 3.49 21.30
N THR A 86 4.31 2.99 20.78
CA THR A 86 5.65 3.41 21.17
C THR A 86 6.16 4.56 20.30
N ASP A 87 7.15 5.28 20.80
CA ASP A 87 7.82 6.32 20.03
C ASP A 87 8.50 5.77 18.78
N GLU A 88 9.02 4.55 18.84
CA GLU A 88 9.65 3.86 17.72
C GLU A 88 8.64 3.55 16.62
N GLU A 89 7.43 3.09 16.96
CA GLU A 89 6.38 2.85 15.98
C GLU A 89 5.96 4.15 15.27
N ILE A 90 5.80 5.23 16.03
CA ILE A 90 5.46 6.53 15.45
C ILE A 90 6.60 7.03 14.55
N GLN A 91 7.84 6.91 15.00
CA GLN A 91 8.98 7.35 14.21
C GLN A 91 9.11 6.58 12.91
N SER A 92 8.92 5.27 12.93
CA SER A 92 8.90 4.42 11.73
C SER A 92 7.89 4.90 10.67
N GLU A 93 6.69 5.29 11.10
CA GLU A 93 5.67 5.83 10.18
C GLU A 93 6.04 7.22 9.65
N LEU A 94 6.68 8.06 10.47
CA LEU A 94 7.16 9.38 10.03
C LEU A 94 8.33 9.24 9.04
N ASP A 95 9.26 8.32 9.28
CA ASP A 95 10.37 8.02 8.37
C ASP A 95 9.84 7.47 7.03
N TYR A 96 8.86 6.56 7.08
CA TYR A 96 8.17 6.08 5.88
C TYR A 96 7.48 7.23 5.13
N PHE A 97 6.80 8.13 5.84
CA PHE A 97 6.18 9.32 5.23
C PHE A 97 7.22 10.20 4.53
N GLN A 98 8.36 10.48 5.19
CA GLN A 98 9.44 11.26 4.59
C GLN A 98 10.00 10.62 3.32
N SER A 99 10.30 9.33 3.36
CA SER A 99 10.87 8.61 2.22
C SER A 99 9.87 8.48 1.07
N ASN A 100 8.60 8.19 1.37
CA ASN A 100 7.55 8.05 0.36
C ASN A 100 7.31 9.35 -0.42
N TYR A 101 7.35 10.49 0.26
CA TYR A 101 7.21 11.81 -0.37
C TYR A 101 8.54 12.44 -0.76
N LYS A 102 9.67 11.72 -0.59
CA LYS A 102 11.03 12.19 -0.90
C LYS A 102 11.35 13.55 -0.28
N LEU A 103 10.93 13.74 0.98
CA LEU A 103 11.13 14.99 1.70
C LEU A 103 12.57 15.10 2.17
N THR A 104 13.36 15.89 1.45
CA THR A 104 14.78 16.06 1.71
C THR A 104 15.19 17.52 1.74
N THR A 105 16.29 17.80 2.45
CA THR A 105 16.96 19.09 2.45
C THR A 105 18.38 18.93 1.97
N GLU A 106 18.87 19.82 1.11
CA GLU A 106 20.23 19.81 0.60
C GLU A 106 21.25 20.03 1.72
N VAL A 107 22.33 19.27 1.69
CA VAL A 107 23.47 19.32 2.62
C VAL A 107 24.66 19.89 1.87
N THR A 108 25.19 21.04 2.35
CA THR A 108 26.30 21.75 1.68
C THR A 108 27.53 21.93 2.56
N ASP A 109 27.46 21.51 3.82
CA ASP A 109 28.47 21.79 4.84
C ASP A 109 29.26 20.57 5.31
N ARG A 110 28.98 19.40 4.77
CA ARG A 110 29.67 18.15 5.09
C ARG A 110 29.72 17.18 3.90
N ALA A 111 30.57 16.19 4.01
CA ALA A 111 30.61 15.05 3.09
C ALA A 111 29.39 14.12 3.26
N ALA A 112 29.15 13.29 2.26
CA ALA A 112 28.09 12.28 2.24
C ALA A 112 28.28 11.24 3.36
N GLN A 113 27.16 10.83 3.96
CA GLN A 113 27.10 9.86 5.04
C GLN A 113 26.06 8.78 4.71
N GLU A 114 26.13 7.65 5.41
CA GLU A 114 25.09 6.63 5.36
C GLU A 114 23.72 7.23 5.75
N GLY A 115 22.67 6.90 5.00
CA GLY A 115 21.32 7.45 5.13
C GLY A 115 21.10 8.75 4.36
N ASP A 116 22.11 9.35 3.75
CA ASP A 116 21.90 10.48 2.85
C ASP A 116 21.36 10.03 1.49
N VAL A 117 20.55 10.88 0.86
CA VAL A 117 20.16 10.74 -0.55
C VAL A 117 21.13 11.56 -1.39
N VAL A 118 21.94 10.89 -2.19
CA VAL A 118 22.89 11.54 -3.09
C VAL A 118 22.37 11.53 -4.52
N ASN A 119 22.60 12.62 -5.24
CA ASN A 119 22.36 12.66 -6.67
C ASN A 119 23.71 12.44 -7.38
N ILE A 120 23.78 11.44 -8.24
CA ILE A 120 25.01 11.01 -8.91
C ILE A 120 24.83 10.83 -10.42
N ASP A 121 25.91 11.08 -11.14
CA ASP A 121 26.13 10.55 -12.48
C ASP A 121 27.15 9.42 -12.35
N TYR A 122 26.98 8.33 -13.12
CA TYR A 122 27.98 7.27 -13.17
C TYR A 122 28.11 6.64 -14.55
N GLU A 123 29.33 6.21 -14.88
CA GLU A 123 29.67 5.43 -16.06
C GLU A 123 30.49 4.21 -15.67
N GLY A 124 29.92 3.00 -15.84
CA GLY A 124 30.54 1.73 -15.50
C GLY A 124 31.24 1.09 -16.69
N THR A 125 32.41 0.54 -16.42
CA THR A 125 33.23 -0.22 -17.39
C THR A 125 33.67 -1.55 -16.81
N VAL A 126 33.76 -2.58 -17.67
CA VAL A 126 34.42 -3.87 -17.38
C VAL A 126 35.53 -4.05 -18.40
N ASP A 127 36.74 -4.34 -17.94
CA ASP A 127 37.93 -4.43 -18.78
C ASP A 127 38.12 -3.17 -19.68
N GLY A 128 37.67 -1.99 -19.22
CA GLY A 128 37.75 -0.72 -19.94
C GLY A 128 36.66 -0.51 -21.02
N VAL A 129 35.69 -1.40 -21.11
CA VAL A 129 34.54 -1.30 -22.06
C VAL A 129 33.28 -0.92 -21.31
N ALA A 130 32.64 0.19 -21.73
CA ALA A 130 31.36 0.63 -21.15
C ALA A 130 30.25 -0.35 -21.54
N PHE A 131 29.39 -0.70 -20.58
CA PHE A 131 28.35 -1.68 -20.78
C PHE A 131 26.93 -1.09 -20.66
N THR A 132 25.99 -1.70 -21.34
CA THR A 132 24.57 -1.31 -21.31
C THR A 132 24.02 -1.54 -19.90
N GLY A 133 23.36 -0.51 -19.33
CA GLY A 133 22.82 -0.53 -17.96
C GLY A 133 23.85 -0.06 -16.91
N GLY A 134 25.12 0.16 -17.29
CA GLY A 134 26.16 0.65 -16.39
C GLY A 134 26.29 2.17 -16.31
N THR A 135 25.47 2.93 -17.02
CA THR A 135 25.59 4.39 -17.07
C THR A 135 24.26 5.07 -16.87
N THR A 136 24.26 6.12 -16.06
CA THR A 136 23.12 7.03 -15.90
C THR A 136 23.59 8.43 -15.51
N GLU A 137 22.73 9.40 -15.70
CA GLU A 137 22.89 10.78 -15.23
C GLU A 137 21.71 11.11 -14.32
N ASP A 138 21.91 12.00 -13.35
CA ASP A 138 20.85 12.54 -12.47
C ASP A 138 20.09 11.45 -11.68
N TYR A 139 20.86 10.51 -11.09
CA TYR A 139 20.27 9.41 -10.33
C TYR A 139 20.30 9.69 -8.83
N ASP A 140 19.12 9.64 -8.18
CA ASP A 140 19.03 9.74 -6.73
C ASP A 140 19.21 8.37 -6.08
N LEU A 141 20.22 8.26 -5.22
CA LEU A 141 20.61 7.05 -4.49
C LEU A 141 20.61 7.31 -2.99
N GLU A 142 19.89 6.52 -2.24
CA GLU A 142 19.99 6.51 -0.77
C GLU A 142 21.16 5.62 -0.35
N LEU A 143 22.15 6.20 0.33
CA LEU A 143 23.33 5.48 0.81
C LEU A 143 22.98 4.56 1.98
N GLY A 144 23.27 3.27 1.86
CA GLY A 144 22.90 2.21 2.79
C GLY A 144 21.59 1.50 2.43
N SER A 145 20.96 1.86 1.30
CA SER A 145 19.75 1.18 0.81
C SER A 145 20.01 -0.24 0.30
N ASN A 146 21.25 -0.58 -0.01
CA ASN A 146 21.65 -1.83 -0.65
C ASN A 146 20.92 -2.10 -1.98
N THR A 147 20.56 -1.04 -2.70
CA THR A 147 19.93 -1.13 -4.03
C THR A 147 20.97 -1.30 -5.13
N PHE A 148 22.22 -0.94 -4.85
CA PHE A 148 23.37 -1.15 -5.71
C PHE A 148 24.17 -2.40 -5.30
N ILE A 149 25.12 -2.76 -6.14
CA ILE A 149 26.04 -3.87 -5.91
C ILE A 149 26.89 -3.59 -4.67
N ASP A 150 27.17 -4.63 -3.89
CA ASP A 150 27.94 -4.53 -2.65
C ASP A 150 29.25 -3.75 -2.83
N GLY A 151 29.50 -2.79 -1.96
CA GLY A 151 30.68 -1.94 -1.98
C GLY A 151 30.55 -0.68 -2.85
N PHE A 152 29.44 -0.47 -3.56
CA PHE A 152 29.23 0.74 -4.37
C PHE A 152 28.85 1.94 -3.50
N GLU A 153 27.82 1.79 -2.67
CA GLU A 153 27.29 2.86 -1.84
C GLU A 153 28.29 3.30 -0.76
N GLU A 154 29.00 2.36 -0.15
CA GLU A 154 29.99 2.61 0.89
C GLU A 154 31.19 3.43 0.40
N GLN A 155 31.56 3.32 -0.89
CA GLN A 155 32.66 4.09 -1.45
C GLN A 155 32.26 5.53 -1.77
N ILE A 156 30.98 5.86 -1.83
CA ILE A 156 30.50 7.24 -1.98
C ILE A 156 30.53 8.01 -0.65
N VAL A 157 30.39 7.29 0.47
CA VAL A 157 30.46 7.89 1.81
C VAL A 157 31.82 8.59 2.00
N GLY A 158 31.78 9.84 2.47
CA GLY A 158 32.99 10.66 2.72
C GLY A 158 33.37 11.59 1.57
N HIS A 159 32.73 11.48 0.39
CA HIS A 159 32.91 12.42 -0.71
C HIS A 159 32.02 13.65 -0.57
N ASN A 160 32.42 14.77 -1.17
CA ASN A 160 31.69 16.02 -1.14
C ASN A 160 30.97 16.27 -2.47
N THR A 161 29.95 17.09 -2.44
CA THR A 161 29.30 17.62 -3.64
C THR A 161 30.35 18.21 -4.60
N GLY A 162 30.31 17.78 -5.85
CA GLY A 162 31.21 18.17 -6.92
C GLY A 162 32.43 17.26 -7.08
N ASP A 163 32.66 16.28 -6.19
CA ASP A 163 33.72 15.30 -6.35
C ASP A 163 33.41 14.33 -7.51
N SER A 164 34.47 13.97 -8.25
CA SER A 164 34.43 12.87 -9.25
C SER A 164 35.54 11.87 -8.91
N PHE A 165 35.17 10.60 -8.82
CA PHE A 165 36.04 9.52 -8.34
C PHE A 165 35.63 8.18 -8.94
N ASP A 166 36.49 7.19 -8.80
CA ASP A 166 36.22 5.84 -9.27
C ASP A 166 35.75 4.94 -8.11
N VAL A 167 34.67 4.24 -8.34
CA VAL A 167 34.14 3.19 -7.47
C VAL A 167 34.41 1.84 -8.09
N THR A 168 35.13 0.96 -7.39
CA THR A 168 35.48 -0.37 -7.87
C THR A 168 34.68 -1.43 -7.11
N VAL A 169 33.95 -2.26 -7.83
CA VAL A 169 33.14 -3.34 -7.28
C VAL A 169 33.30 -4.62 -8.08
N THR A 170 32.89 -5.76 -7.50
CA THR A 170 32.87 -7.05 -8.20
C THR A 170 31.46 -7.54 -8.33
N PHE A 171 30.99 -7.82 -9.55
CA PHE A 171 29.70 -8.41 -9.78
C PHE A 171 29.59 -9.81 -9.15
N PRO A 172 28.47 -10.13 -8.48
CA PRO A 172 28.28 -11.45 -7.87
C PRO A 172 28.24 -12.56 -8.92
N ASP A 173 28.44 -13.80 -8.45
CA ASP A 173 28.27 -14.98 -9.29
C ASP A 173 26.84 -15.08 -9.81
N GLY A 174 26.70 -15.44 -11.10
CA GLY A 174 25.38 -15.56 -11.76
C GLY A 174 24.78 -14.23 -12.20
N TYR A 175 25.47 -13.10 -12.09
CA TYR A 175 24.98 -11.84 -12.63
C TYR A 175 24.83 -11.93 -14.17
N SER A 176 23.72 -11.38 -14.71
CA SER A 176 23.42 -11.50 -16.14
C SER A 176 24.43 -10.75 -17.00
N SER A 177 24.82 -11.36 -18.13
CA SER A 177 25.62 -10.70 -19.16
C SER A 177 24.85 -9.54 -19.79
N THR A 178 25.57 -8.57 -20.32
CA THR A 178 25.03 -7.40 -21.01
C THR A 178 25.75 -7.18 -22.36
N THR A 179 25.55 -6.04 -22.99
CA THR A 179 26.19 -5.68 -24.26
C THR A 179 27.06 -4.45 -24.10
N ASP A 180 28.06 -4.33 -25.00
CA ASP A 180 28.82 -3.10 -25.18
C ASP A 180 27.87 -1.93 -25.49
N ARG A 181 27.94 -0.87 -24.69
CA ARG A 181 27.05 0.29 -24.81
C ARG A 181 27.21 1.03 -26.12
N THR A 182 28.41 1.03 -26.70
CA THR A 182 28.72 1.80 -27.90
C THR A 182 28.35 1.07 -29.18
N THR A 183 28.60 -0.23 -29.24
CA THR A 183 28.40 -1.04 -30.44
C THR A 183 27.11 -1.85 -30.39
N GLY A 184 26.64 -2.24 -29.19
CA GLY A 184 25.48 -3.13 -28.99
C GLY A 184 25.71 -4.58 -29.44
N GLU A 185 26.84 -4.88 -30.06
CA GLU A 185 27.09 -6.17 -30.73
C GLU A 185 27.93 -7.14 -29.91
N GLN A 186 28.78 -6.63 -28.98
CA GLN A 186 29.64 -7.46 -28.15
C GLN A 186 28.96 -7.81 -26.82
N THR A 187 28.85 -9.10 -26.52
CA THR A 187 28.42 -9.55 -25.18
C THR A 187 29.52 -9.30 -24.16
N ILE A 188 29.16 -8.70 -23.02
CA ILE A 188 30.05 -8.46 -21.88
C ILE A 188 29.57 -9.35 -20.72
N GLU A 189 30.43 -10.28 -20.32
CA GLU A 189 30.19 -11.11 -19.13
C GLU A 189 30.45 -10.27 -17.89
N LEU A 190 29.46 -10.23 -16.98
CA LEU A 190 29.55 -9.46 -15.75
C LEU A 190 29.84 -10.35 -14.52
N ALA A 191 29.34 -11.59 -14.50
CA ALA A 191 29.51 -12.48 -13.36
C ALA A 191 30.96 -12.62 -12.91
N ASN A 192 31.24 -12.37 -11.64
CA ASN A 192 32.57 -12.41 -11.03
C ASN A 192 33.59 -11.42 -11.66
N LYS A 193 33.12 -10.42 -12.40
CA LYS A 193 34.00 -9.41 -13.00
C LYS A 193 34.10 -8.17 -12.11
N GLU A 194 35.35 -7.64 -12.07
CA GLU A 194 35.57 -6.31 -11.52
C GLU A 194 35.05 -5.26 -12.51
N ALA A 195 34.28 -4.31 -11.99
CA ALA A 195 33.79 -3.14 -12.72
C ALA A 195 34.31 -1.87 -12.05
N VAL A 196 34.63 -0.89 -12.87
CA VAL A 196 35.00 0.46 -12.40
C VAL A 196 33.94 1.41 -12.87
N PHE A 197 33.34 2.12 -11.93
CA PHE A 197 32.34 3.17 -12.16
C PHE A 197 32.97 4.53 -11.89
N HIS A 198 33.04 5.37 -12.91
CA HIS A 198 33.38 6.77 -12.74
C HIS A 198 32.12 7.51 -12.24
N VAL A 199 32.15 7.98 -11.00
CA VAL A 199 31.04 8.60 -10.32
C VAL A 199 31.28 10.10 -10.14
N THR A 200 30.28 10.92 -10.44
CA THR A 200 30.25 12.34 -10.06
C THR A 200 29.14 12.57 -9.05
N LEU A 201 29.48 13.12 -7.89
CA LEU A 201 28.54 13.43 -6.83
C LEU A 201 27.97 14.84 -7.01
N ASN A 202 26.75 14.94 -7.56
CA ASN A 202 26.15 16.22 -7.94
C ASN A 202 25.53 16.96 -6.74
N LYS A 203 24.92 16.21 -5.80
CA LYS A 203 24.23 16.78 -4.65
C LYS A 203 24.17 15.78 -3.50
N ILE A 204 24.21 16.29 -2.29
CA ILE A 204 23.92 15.54 -1.07
C ILE A 204 22.64 16.10 -0.46
N SER A 205 21.72 15.25 -0.07
CA SER A 205 20.49 15.60 0.64
C SER A 205 20.28 14.67 1.83
N GLN A 206 19.66 15.16 2.88
CA GLN A 206 19.23 14.33 4.01
C GLN A 206 17.71 14.37 4.14
N TYR A 207 17.12 13.32 4.65
CA TYR A 207 15.69 13.32 4.94
C TYR A 207 15.36 14.40 5.98
N SER A 208 14.37 15.21 5.66
CA SER A 208 13.92 16.32 6.50
C SER A 208 12.48 16.66 6.16
N MET A 209 11.67 16.91 7.18
CA MET A 209 10.26 17.25 7.01
C MET A 209 9.95 18.56 7.74
N THR A 210 9.35 19.50 7.03
CA THR A 210 8.93 20.80 7.58
C THR A 210 7.41 20.86 7.77
N ASP A 211 6.94 21.82 8.56
CA ASP A 211 5.51 22.08 8.71
C ASP A 211 4.86 22.46 7.36
N ALA A 212 5.59 23.10 6.46
CA ALA A 212 5.09 23.45 5.12
C ALA A 212 4.87 22.21 4.25
N ASP A 213 5.76 21.20 4.33
CA ASP A 213 5.60 19.92 3.65
C ASP A 213 4.35 19.20 4.15
N VAL A 214 4.20 19.11 5.47
CA VAL A 214 3.03 18.50 6.09
C VAL A 214 1.74 19.22 5.68
N ALA A 215 1.69 20.54 5.74
CA ALA A 215 0.52 21.32 5.36
C ALA A 215 0.12 21.11 3.89
N GLY A 216 1.09 20.95 3.00
CA GLY A 216 0.87 20.68 1.59
C GLY A 216 0.33 19.27 1.35
N ILE A 217 0.99 18.26 1.90
CA ILE A 217 0.68 16.85 1.67
C ILE A 217 -0.61 16.44 2.39
N MET A 218 -0.76 16.85 3.66
CA MET A 218 -1.89 16.51 4.51
C MET A 218 -3.10 17.43 4.33
N SER A 219 -3.16 18.17 3.20
CA SER A 219 -4.29 19.03 2.89
C SER A 219 -5.62 18.27 2.92
N GLY A 220 -6.56 18.71 3.76
CA GLY A 220 -7.84 18.05 3.97
C GLY A 220 -7.88 17.00 5.10
N TYR A 221 -6.75 16.51 5.57
CA TYR A 221 -6.70 15.59 6.72
C TYR A 221 -6.88 16.35 8.03
N LYS A 222 -7.63 15.73 8.95
CA LYS A 222 -7.98 16.31 10.25
C LYS A 222 -7.86 15.29 11.37
N LEU A 223 -7.55 15.78 12.54
CA LEU A 223 -7.73 15.03 13.78
C LEU A 223 -9.24 14.85 14.08
N GLN A 224 -9.58 13.98 15.01
CA GLN A 224 -10.96 13.67 15.38
C GLN A 224 -11.75 14.89 15.90
N ASP A 225 -11.07 15.87 16.50
CA ASP A 225 -11.65 17.13 16.97
C ASP A 225 -11.84 18.17 15.86
N GLY A 226 -11.50 17.85 14.62
CA GLY A 226 -11.59 18.70 13.44
C GLY A 226 -10.34 19.56 13.18
N THR A 227 -9.30 19.48 14.02
CA THR A 227 -8.04 20.20 13.82
C THR A 227 -7.35 19.73 12.54
N ALA A 228 -7.03 20.64 11.62
CA ALA A 228 -6.31 20.30 10.39
C ALA A 228 -4.86 19.91 10.69
N VAL A 229 -4.37 18.85 10.03
CA VAL A 229 -2.98 18.38 10.17
C VAL A 229 -2.06 19.24 9.30
N THR A 230 -1.44 20.23 9.90
CA THR A 230 -0.63 21.25 9.18
C THR A 230 0.79 21.40 9.72
N THR A 231 1.17 20.62 10.72
CA THR A 231 2.53 20.66 11.31
C THR A 231 3.05 19.25 11.56
N VAL A 232 4.36 19.10 11.66
CA VAL A 232 5.01 17.84 12.01
C VAL A 232 4.50 17.31 13.35
N ALA A 233 4.25 18.17 14.34
CA ALA A 233 3.70 17.78 15.63
C ALA A 233 2.27 17.22 15.49
N LEU A 234 1.42 17.85 14.68
CA LEU A 234 0.06 17.35 14.40
C LEU A 234 0.06 16.08 13.56
N LEU A 235 1.01 15.93 12.62
CA LEU A 235 1.20 14.68 11.89
C LEU A 235 1.59 13.54 12.85
N ARG A 236 2.51 13.79 13.80
CA ARG A 236 2.87 12.82 14.81
C ARG A 236 1.66 12.37 15.65
N GLU A 237 0.83 13.33 16.08
CA GLU A 237 -0.40 13.03 16.82
C GLU A 237 -1.40 12.23 15.95
N TYR A 238 -1.53 12.58 14.68
CA TYR A 238 -2.37 11.87 13.70
C TYR A 238 -1.91 10.41 13.52
N VAL A 239 -0.62 10.20 13.33
CA VAL A 239 0.01 8.88 13.22
C VAL A 239 -0.21 8.05 14.49
N GLU A 240 0.05 8.62 15.68
CA GLU A 240 -0.16 7.93 16.96
C GLU A 240 -1.61 7.46 17.12
N LYS A 241 -2.57 8.34 16.82
CA LYS A 241 -4.00 8.00 16.91
C LYS A 241 -4.38 6.90 15.94
N ASN A 242 -3.91 6.96 14.70
CA ASN A 242 -4.19 5.93 13.69
C ASN A 242 -3.58 4.58 14.07
N LEU A 243 -2.32 4.54 14.50
CA LEU A 243 -1.68 3.32 14.99
C LEU A 243 -2.47 2.68 16.15
N ARG A 244 -2.90 3.52 17.11
CA ARG A 244 -3.72 3.09 18.23
C ARG A 244 -5.05 2.49 17.78
N MET A 245 -5.75 3.17 16.87
CA MET A 245 -7.03 2.70 16.36
C MET A 245 -6.87 1.41 15.54
N ASN A 246 -5.83 1.28 14.75
CA ASN A 246 -5.53 0.06 14.00
C ASN A 246 -5.28 -1.14 14.93
N LYS A 247 -4.55 -0.94 16.04
CA LYS A 247 -4.33 -2.00 17.05
C LYS A 247 -5.64 -2.43 17.70
N ILE A 248 -6.51 -1.48 18.03
CA ILE A 248 -7.83 -1.76 18.59
C ILE A 248 -8.70 -2.48 17.59
N GLN A 249 -8.72 -2.05 16.35
CA GLN A 249 -9.51 -2.66 15.29
C GLN A 249 -9.09 -4.12 15.07
N ASN A 250 -7.81 -4.40 14.96
CA ASN A 250 -7.29 -5.76 14.81
C ASN A 250 -7.73 -6.68 15.98
N GLU A 251 -7.68 -6.18 17.21
CA GLU A 251 -8.13 -6.95 18.40
C GLU A 251 -9.64 -7.19 18.38
N ILE A 252 -10.43 -6.19 17.98
CA ILE A 252 -11.89 -6.29 17.86
C ILE A 252 -12.29 -7.26 16.75
N GLU A 253 -11.65 -7.20 15.60
CA GLU A 253 -11.90 -8.14 14.50
C GLU A 253 -11.59 -9.57 14.93
N GLN A 254 -10.45 -9.78 15.59
CA GLN A 254 -10.10 -11.09 16.13
C GLN A 254 -11.10 -11.56 17.20
N TYR A 255 -11.53 -10.66 18.09
CA TYR A 255 -12.57 -10.97 19.08
C TYR A 255 -13.87 -11.44 18.41
N PHE A 256 -14.31 -10.78 17.33
CA PHE A 256 -15.51 -11.20 16.63
C PHE A 256 -15.31 -12.52 15.87
N ILE A 257 -14.17 -12.72 15.21
CA ILE A 257 -13.83 -13.97 14.53
C ILE A 257 -13.88 -15.14 15.51
N ASP A 258 -13.34 -14.99 16.71
CA ASP A 258 -13.26 -16.06 17.72
C ASP A 258 -14.62 -16.33 18.45
N ASN A 259 -15.48 -15.33 18.57
CA ASN A 259 -16.63 -15.40 19.47
C ASN A 259 -18.00 -15.31 18.81
N VAL A 260 -18.12 -14.82 17.56
CA VAL A 260 -19.36 -14.84 16.80
C VAL A 260 -19.67 -16.27 16.36
N LYS A 261 -20.92 -16.67 16.47
CA LYS A 261 -21.37 -18.02 16.07
C LYS A 261 -22.28 -17.91 14.86
N LEU A 262 -22.02 -18.68 13.84
CA LEU A 262 -22.91 -18.86 12.71
C LEU A 262 -24.19 -19.59 13.17
N LYS A 263 -25.36 -19.11 12.75
CA LYS A 263 -26.68 -19.71 12.90
C LYS A 263 -27.17 -20.34 11.60
N LYS A 264 -26.65 -19.87 10.47
CA LYS A 264 -26.92 -20.35 9.13
C LYS A 264 -25.61 -20.58 8.40
N ASP A 265 -25.66 -21.44 7.42
CA ASP A 265 -24.60 -21.64 6.45
C ASP A 265 -24.38 -20.35 5.64
N THR A 266 -23.13 -19.94 5.50
CA THR A 266 -22.67 -18.76 4.75
C THR A 266 -21.90 -19.13 3.49
N THR A 267 -21.89 -20.42 3.12
CA THR A 267 -21.11 -20.93 1.98
C THR A 267 -21.43 -20.21 0.68
N ASP A 268 -22.70 -19.87 0.43
CA ASP A 268 -23.10 -19.15 -0.77
C ASP A 268 -22.55 -17.72 -0.79
N LEU A 269 -22.54 -17.02 0.34
CA LEU A 269 -21.94 -15.67 0.46
C LEU A 269 -20.42 -15.72 0.26
N VAL A 270 -19.78 -16.72 0.85
CA VAL A 270 -18.33 -16.94 0.72
C VAL A 270 -17.96 -17.26 -0.72
N ASN A 271 -18.71 -18.18 -1.37
CA ASN A 271 -18.41 -18.56 -2.77
C ASN A 271 -18.56 -17.35 -3.70
N LEU A 272 -19.61 -16.53 -3.55
CA LEU A 272 -19.82 -15.37 -4.37
C LEU A 272 -18.72 -14.31 -4.18
N SER A 273 -18.33 -14.03 -2.93
CA SER A 273 -17.24 -13.13 -2.62
C SER A 273 -15.89 -13.65 -3.14
N LEU A 274 -15.63 -14.96 -3.02
CA LEU A 274 -14.41 -15.58 -3.51
C LEU A 274 -14.33 -15.53 -5.05
N GLU A 275 -15.43 -15.85 -5.74
CA GLU A 275 -15.50 -15.78 -7.19
C GLU A 275 -15.18 -14.37 -7.70
N THR A 276 -15.72 -13.36 -7.04
CA THR A 276 -15.46 -11.95 -7.37
C THR A 276 -13.99 -11.58 -7.17
N ASN A 277 -13.41 -12.01 -6.03
CA ASN A 277 -11.99 -11.77 -5.75
C ASN A 277 -11.06 -12.45 -6.78
N LEU A 278 -11.39 -13.67 -7.17
CA LEU A 278 -10.61 -14.38 -8.20
C LEU A 278 -10.72 -13.71 -9.56
N LYS A 279 -11.91 -13.25 -9.96
CA LYS A 279 -12.09 -12.47 -11.21
C LYS A 279 -11.24 -11.19 -11.21
N TYR A 280 -11.14 -10.51 -10.07
CA TYR A 280 -10.26 -9.35 -9.95
C TYR A 280 -8.80 -9.72 -10.25
N VAL A 281 -8.29 -10.77 -9.61
CA VAL A 281 -6.90 -11.22 -9.81
C VAL A 281 -6.66 -11.72 -11.25
N GLU A 282 -7.64 -12.40 -11.86
CA GLU A 282 -7.59 -12.82 -13.27
C GLU A 282 -7.52 -11.61 -14.23
N ASN A 283 -8.26 -10.54 -13.93
CA ASN A 283 -8.20 -9.31 -14.72
C ASN A 283 -6.85 -8.60 -14.58
N GLU A 284 -6.30 -8.57 -13.37
CA GLU A 284 -4.94 -8.06 -13.12
C GLU A 284 -3.91 -8.87 -13.93
N ALA A 285 -3.95 -10.20 -13.84
CA ALA A 285 -3.06 -11.09 -14.60
C ALA A 285 -3.16 -10.80 -16.11
N THR A 286 -4.38 -10.63 -16.62
CA THR A 286 -4.63 -10.31 -18.03
C THR A 286 -4.01 -8.97 -18.44
N ALA A 287 -4.07 -7.95 -17.57
CA ALA A 287 -3.45 -6.65 -17.81
C ALA A 287 -1.91 -6.73 -17.95
N TYR A 288 -1.30 -7.73 -17.28
CA TYR A 288 0.12 -8.05 -17.43
C TYR A 288 0.42 -9.07 -18.56
N ASN A 289 -0.57 -9.43 -19.38
CA ASN A 289 -0.48 -10.50 -20.41
C ASN A 289 -0.03 -11.85 -19.84
N MET A 290 -0.48 -12.19 -18.65
CA MET A 290 -0.19 -13.45 -17.94
C MET A 290 -1.47 -14.24 -17.72
N ASP A 291 -1.35 -15.58 -17.63
CA ASP A 291 -2.38 -16.39 -17.02
C ASP A 291 -2.32 -16.33 -15.49
N LEU A 292 -3.40 -16.70 -14.80
CA LEU A 292 -3.51 -16.64 -13.34
C LEU A 292 -2.39 -17.41 -12.63
N GLU A 293 -2.03 -18.60 -13.14
CA GLU A 293 -0.98 -19.43 -12.54
C GLU A 293 0.38 -18.73 -12.56
N THR A 294 0.77 -18.22 -13.75
CA THR A 294 2.02 -17.46 -13.93
C THR A 294 2.03 -16.17 -13.09
N PHE A 295 0.90 -15.47 -13.04
CA PHE A 295 0.78 -14.25 -12.25
C PHE A 295 0.94 -14.52 -10.76
N VAL A 296 0.25 -15.53 -10.22
CA VAL A 296 0.36 -15.93 -8.81
C VAL A 296 1.78 -16.33 -8.46
N GLN A 297 2.45 -17.15 -9.30
CA GLN A 297 3.85 -17.55 -9.07
C GLN A 297 4.83 -16.40 -9.11
N THR A 298 4.56 -15.37 -9.93
CA THR A 298 5.45 -14.22 -10.12
C THR A 298 5.30 -13.18 -9.02
N TYR A 299 4.05 -12.90 -8.61
CA TYR A 299 3.74 -11.76 -7.72
C TYR A 299 3.27 -12.16 -6.33
N SER A 300 3.23 -13.45 -6.02
CA SER A 300 2.87 -13.94 -4.69
C SER A 300 3.88 -14.97 -4.18
N ASN A 301 3.69 -15.38 -2.90
CA ASN A 301 4.50 -16.45 -2.30
C ASN A 301 3.88 -17.86 -2.50
N TYR A 302 2.83 -17.98 -3.31
CA TYR A 302 2.15 -19.23 -3.58
C TYR A 302 2.74 -19.92 -4.81
N LYS A 303 2.80 -21.25 -4.77
CA LYS A 303 3.38 -22.04 -5.85
C LYS A 303 2.37 -22.39 -6.94
N THR A 304 1.09 -22.37 -6.62
CA THR A 304 0.00 -22.67 -7.54
C THR A 304 -1.19 -21.74 -7.31
N SER A 305 -1.99 -21.53 -8.34
CA SER A 305 -3.25 -20.79 -8.26
C SER A 305 -4.27 -21.48 -7.34
N GLU A 306 -4.19 -22.82 -7.17
CA GLU A 306 -5.03 -23.58 -6.23
C GLU A 306 -4.68 -23.27 -4.78
N GLU A 307 -3.38 -23.30 -4.39
CA GLU A 307 -2.93 -22.88 -3.05
C GLU A 307 -3.33 -21.44 -2.74
N TYR A 308 -3.21 -20.55 -3.73
CA TYR A 308 -3.65 -19.16 -3.62
C TYR A 308 -5.17 -19.05 -3.39
N SER A 309 -5.97 -19.76 -4.18
CA SER A 309 -7.44 -19.79 -4.06
C SER A 309 -7.89 -20.35 -2.70
N GLU A 310 -7.23 -21.39 -2.18
CA GLU A 310 -7.53 -21.92 -0.84
C GLU A 310 -7.21 -20.89 0.26
N SER A 311 -6.11 -20.17 0.12
CA SER A 311 -5.76 -19.10 1.06
C SER A 311 -6.76 -17.94 1.00
N LEU A 312 -7.19 -17.53 -0.21
CA LEU A 312 -8.23 -16.53 -0.39
C LEU A 312 -9.57 -16.97 0.22
N ARG A 313 -9.93 -18.26 0.12
CA ARG A 313 -11.16 -18.77 0.72
C ARG A 313 -11.17 -18.57 2.23
N SER A 314 -10.10 -18.95 2.92
CA SER A 314 -10.02 -18.77 4.37
C SER A 314 -10.16 -17.30 4.79
N GLN A 315 -9.53 -16.40 4.04
CA GLN A 315 -9.64 -14.96 4.28
C GLN A 315 -11.04 -14.43 3.96
N THR A 316 -11.66 -14.94 2.88
CA THR A 316 -13.02 -14.55 2.48
C THR A 316 -14.05 -15.00 3.52
N GLU A 317 -13.87 -16.16 4.16
CA GLU A 317 -14.74 -16.62 5.25
C GLU A 317 -14.70 -15.63 6.45
N GLU A 318 -13.51 -15.21 6.85
CA GLU A 318 -13.32 -14.20 7.91
C GLU A 318 -13.94 -12.84 7.49
N ASN A 319 -13.72 -12.40 6.26
CA ASN A 319 -14.25 -11.12 5.74
C ASN A 319 -15.79 -11.13 5.66
N VAL A 320 -16.41 -12.23 5.20
CA VAL A 320 -17.86 -12.37 5.17
C VAL A 320 -18.45 -12.36 6.59
N LEU A 321 -17.78 -13.03 7.54
CA LEU A 321 -18.19 -12.98 8.94
C LEU A 321 -18.15 -11.55 9.51
N LEU A 322 -17.05 -10.82 9.27
CA LEU A 322 -16.90 -9.43 9.74
C LEU A 322 -17.86 -8.48 9.04
N SER A 323 -18.15 -8.69 7.75
CA SER A 323 -19.18 -7.93 7.02
C SER A 323 -20.58 -8.19 7.60
N LEU A 324 -20.90 -9.42 7.98
CA LEU A 324 -22.13 -9.75 8.68
C LEU A 324 -22.22 -9.12 10.09
N VAL A 325 -21.08 -8.99 10.78
CA VAL A 325 -21.00 -8.27 12.06
C VAL A 325 -21.27 -6.77 11.85
N ALA A 326 -20.62 -6.16 10.85
CA ALA A 326 -20.85 -4.75 10.54
C ALA A 326 -22.30 -4.50 10.13
N GLN A 327 -22.88 -5.35 9.27
CA GLN A 327 -24.29 -5.29 8.91
C GLN A 327 -25.21 -5.46 10.12
N TYR A 328 -24.90 -6.39 11.04
CA TYR A 328 -25.66 -6.56 12.28
C TYR A 328 -25.67 -5.28 13.13
N LEU A 329 -24.52 -4.67 13.32
CA LEU A 329 -24.38 -3.42 14.07
C LEU A 329 -25.06 -2.23 13.37
N ALA A 330 -25.04 -2.20 12.03
CA ALA A 330 -25.74 -1.22 11.23
C ALA A 330 -27.26 -1.39 11.31
N GLU A 331 -27.77 -2.65 11.22
CA GLU A 331 -29.19 -2.98 11.40
C GLU A 331 -29.71 -2.56 12.81
N GLU A 332 -28.90 -2.72 13.87
CA GLU A 332 -29.27 -2.27 15.22
C GLU A 332 -29.44 -0.75 15.33
N GLN A 333 -28.74 0.02 14.48
CA GLN A 333 -28.75 1.48 14.48
C GLN A 333 -29.67 2.06 13.38
N ASP A 334 -30.33 1.20 12.60
CA ASP A 334 -31.08 1.60 11.41
C ASP A 334 -30.26 2.48 10.45
N TYR A 335 -28.97 2.15 10.34
CA TYR A 335 -28.00 2.92 9.55
C TYR A 335 -27.83 2.31 8.17
N LYS A 336 -27.90 3.14 7.15
CA LYS A 336 -27.52 2.86 5.77
C LYS A 336 -26.68 4.01 5.25
N PRO A 337 -25.57 3.74 4.55
CA PRO A 337 -24.77 4.82 3.98
C PRO A 337 -25.58 5.54 2.90
N SER A 338 -25.63 6.86 2.98
CA SER A 338 -26.17 7.66 1.88
C SER A 338 -25.16 7.75 0.74
N VAL A 339 -25.65 7.99 -0.49
CA VAL A 339 -24.77 8.21 -1.65
C VAL A 339 -23.77 9.33 -1.39
N ASP A 340 -24.17 10.40 -0.69
CA ASP A 340 -23.27 11.51 -0.36
C ASP A 340 -22.16 11.08 0.63
N GLU A 341 -22.45 10.20 1.58
CA GLU A 341 -21.44 9.63 2.49
C GLU A 341 -20.46 8.75 1.72
N VAL A 342 -20.97 7.89 0.82
CA VAL A 342 -20.09 7.05 -0.01
C VAL A 342 -19.21 7.91 -0.93
N LYS A 343 -19.77 8.96 -1.55
CA LYS A 343 -19.00 9.93 -2.34
C LYS A 343 -17.91 10.63 -1.52
N ALA A 344 -18.25 11.06 -0.32
CA ALA A 344 -17.29 11.70 0.58
C ALA A 344 -16.18 10.74 1.03
N TYR A 345 -16.51 9.45 1.19
CA TYR A 345 -15.56 8.40 1.56
C TYR A 345 -14.60 8.07 0.41
N ILE A 346 -15.12 7.84 -0.80
CA ILE A 346 -14.33 7.48 -1.99
C ILE A 346 -13.58 8.69 -2.58
N GLY A 347 -14.13 9.91 -2.42
CA GLY A 347 -13.53 11.14 -2.94
C GLY A 347 -13.76 11.34 -4.43
N SER A 348 -12.80 12.03 -5.08
CA SER A 348 -12.94 12.50 -6.48
C SER A 348 -13.07 11.39 -7.53
N ASN A 349 -12.74 10.15 -7.19
CA ASN A 349 -12.79 9.01 -8.11
C ASN A 349 -14.08 8.19 -8.04
N TYR A 350 -15.12 8.69 -7.34
CA TYR A 350 -16.36 7.96 -7.07
C TYR A 350 -17.03 7.39 -8.33
N ASP A 351 -17.20 8.20 -9.38
CA ASP A 351 -17.90 7.76 -10.59
C ASP A 351 -17.15 6.62 -11.29
N ASN A 352 -15.84 6.71 -11.42
CA ASN A 352 -15.01 5.63 -11.95
C ASN A 352 -15.01 4.38 -11.06
N ALA A 353 -15.03 4.56 -9.74
CA ALA A 353 -15.11 3.44 -8.80
C ALA A 353 -16.46 2.72 -8.90
N VAL A 354 -17.58 3.45 -9.05
CA VAL A 354 -18.91 2.86 -9.28
C VAL A 354 -18.95 2.10 -10.60
N ASP A 355 -18.39 2.66 -11.67
CA ASP A 355 -18.33 2.00 -12.99
C ASP A 355 -17.47 0.71 -12.93
N THR A 356 -16.45 0.69 -12.07
CA THR A 356 -15.53 -0.44 -11.93
C THR A 356 -16.08 -1.53 -11.00
N TYR A 357 -16.57 -1.16 -9.82
CA TYR A 357 -16.89 -2.09 -8.73
C TYR A 357 -18.39 -2.21 -8.43
N GLY A 358 -19.22 -1.27 -8.92
CA GLY A 358 -20.62 -1.15 -8.55
C GLY A 358 -20.87 -0.35 -7.27
N ALA A 359 -22.10 0.08 -7.05
CA ALA A 359 -22.47 0.89 -5.88
C ALA A 359 -22.44 0.07 -4.57
N GLY A 360 -22.92 -1.17 -4.60
CA GLY A 360 -23.03 -2.02 -3.42
C GLY A 360 -21.72 -2.26 -2.68
N PRO A 361 -20.64 -2.72 -3.35
CA PRO A 361 -19.31 -2.88 -2.72
C PRO A 361 -18.76 -1.60 -2.08
N LEU A 362 -18.91 -0.46 -2.73
CA LEU A 362 -18.45 0.83 -2.19
C LEU A 362 -19.28 1.26 -0.97
N ALA A 363 -20.58 1.02 -1.01
CA ALA A 363 -21.46 1.27 0.12
C ALA A 363 -21.13 0.33 1.30
N GLN A 364 -20.84 -0.96 1.04
CA GLN A 364 -20.44 -1.91 2.07
C GLN A 364 -19.14 -1.49 2.75
N GLU A 365 -18.15 -1.06 1.99
CA GLU A 365 -16.89 -0.58 2.54
C GLU A 365 -17.09 0.68 3.40
N CYS A 366 -17.86 1.64 2.91
CA CYS A 366 -18.22 2.85 3.66
C CYS A 366 -18.95 2.50 4.97
N MET A 367 -19.94 1.61 4.91
CA MET A 367 -20.68 1.12 6.08
C MET A 367 -19.73 0.43 7.07
N TYR A 368 -18.91 -0.51 6.59
CA TYR A 368 -17.97 -1.26 7.43
C TYR A 368 -17.05 -0.32 8.19
N ASN A 369 -16.38 0.57 7.48
CA ASN A 369 -15.42 1.49 8.09
C ASN A 369 -16.09 2.43 9.11
N LYS A 370 -17.28 2.94 8.80
CA LYS A 370 -18.00 3.82 9.72
C LYS A 370 -18.51 3.08 10.96
N ILE A 371 -19.13 1.92 10.78
CA ILE A 371 -19.74 1.16 11.89
C ILE A 371 -18.67 0.54 12.77
N MET A 372 -17.64 -0.09 12.18
CA MET A 372 -16.56 -0.69 12.93
C MET A 372 -15.68 0.40 13.56
N GLY A 373 -15.42 1.50 12.86
CA GLY A 373 -14.69 2.64 13.41
C GLY A 373 -15.38 3.24 14.65
N ASN A 374 -16.70 3.46 14.59
CA ASN A 374 -17.47 3.92 15.76
C ASN A 374 -17.42 2.91 16.91
N TYR A 375 -17.55 1.62 16.61
CA TYR A 375 -17.45 0.57 17.62
C TYR A 375 -16.05 0.53 18.26
N CYS A 376 -14.98 0.73 17.47
CA CYS A 376 -13.60 0.82 17.97
C CYS A 376 -13.41 2.02 18.90
N ILE A 377 -13.97 3.18 18.56
CA ILE A 377 -13.95 4.38 19.41
C ILE A 377 -14.65 4.09 20.74
N ASP A 378 -15.84 3.50 20.71
CA ASP A 378 -16.59 3.12 21.90
C ASP A 378 -15.82 2.13 22.80
N VAL A 379 -15.13 1.14 22.19
CA VAL A 379 -14.29 0.19 22.93
C VAL A 379 -13.11 0.91 23.57
N TYR A 380 -12.45 1.79 22.83
CA TYR A 380 -11.33 2.58 23.35
C TYR A 380 -11.75 3.44 24.55
N GLU A 381 -12.85 4.20 24.41
CA GLU A 381 -13.34 5.07 25.47
C GLU A 381 -13.72 4.30 26.75
N ARG A 382 -14.39 3.14 26.58
CA ARG A 382 -14.71 2.26 27.72
C ARG A 382 -13.46 1.67 28.36
N SER A 383 -12.47 1.30 27.55
CA SER A 383 -11.21 0.73 28.06
C SER A 383 -10.41 1.75 28.84
N ALA A 384 -10.27 2.96 28.32
CA ALA A 384 -9.59 4.07 28.98
C ALA A 384 -10.29 4.54 30.27
N ALA A 385 -11.62 4.43 30.32
CA ALA A 385 -12.39 4.78 31.53
C ALA A 385 -12.34 3.70 32.62
N ALA A 386 -11.92 2.48 32.29
CA ALA A 386 -11.82 1.36 33.24
C ALA A 386 -10.44 1.27 33.94
N GLU A 387 -9.45 2.06 33.49
CA GLU A 387 -8.13 2.20 34.08
C GLU A 387 -8.12 3.25 35.21
#